data_374a1263b166af1d10619c7596f64c59
#
_entry.id   374a1263b166af1d10619c7596f64c59
#
_cell.length_a   1.000
_cell.length_b   1.000
_cell.length_c   1.000
_cell.angle_alpha   90.00
_cell.angle_beta   90.00
_cell.angle_gamma   90.00
#
_symmetry.space_group_name_H-M   'P 1'
#
loop_
_entity.id
_entity.type
_entity.pdbx_description
1 polymer ?
#
loop_
_entity_poly.entity_id
_entity_poly.type
_entity_poly.pdbx_seq_one_letter_code
_entity_poly.pdbx_strand_id
1 'polypeptide(L)'
;MKIPPIVSYLGKSVGFGLTVAALLLLLFPNFRGGAQLPGLITNARELSFSYAAHRAGPAVVNIYTRSFARNQGNQTELRPQGLGSGVIMNQRGHVLTNYHVIADADQIIVALQDGRVFSAELVGTDQLTDLAVLYIESDNLPVIPQDPERLPDVGDVVLAIGNPYNVGQTITQGIISATGRIGLSSMGPDSNGRQDLLQTDAAINEGNSGGALVNTRGDLVGINTAAYHLNGNQESYGISFAIPYKLAKRIMDELIANGRVIRGYLGISSVEINPIVARMMNLGDLRGLVVESLDPNGPATKGGLRRGDVLLKINGEAISGVRAAMDKIVESRPGTKLTISVIRDGKPLEVEVTIEEDLRYQNRASASAATAS
;
A
#
# COMPACT_ATOMS: atom_id res chain seq x y z
N MET A 1 57.69 7.08 -71.58
CA MET A 1 57.75 7.49 -70.17
C MET A 1 57.83 6.19 -69.33
N LYS A 2 58.99 5.92 -68.70
CA LYS A 2 59.16 4.70 -67.90
C LYS A 2 58.58 4.93 -66.53
N ILE A 3 57.60 4.10 -66.15
CA ILE A 3 56.96 4.14 -64.84
C ILE A 3 58.03 3.88 -63.75
N PRO A 4 58.14 4.71 -62.73
CA PRO A 4 59.11 4.47 -61.65
C PRO A 4 58.87 3.11 -61.00
N PRO A 5 59.94 2.35 -60.63
CA PRO A 5 59.82 1.00 -60.10
C PRO A 5 59.00 0.94 -58.85
N ILE A 6 58.95 2.00 -58.07
CA ILE A 6 58.13 2.12 -56.83
C ILE A 6 56.63 2.10 -57.12
N VAL A 7 56.17 2.76 -58.21
CA VAL A 7 54.77 2.79 -58.61
C VAL A 7 54.30 1.40 -59.07
N SER A 8 55.18 0.66 -59.80
CA SER A 8 54.93 -0.70 -60.23
C SER A 8 54.86 -1.67 -59.00
N TYR A 9 55.66 -1.47 -57.97
CA TYR A 9 55.64 -2.27 -56.77
C TYR A 9 54.38 -2.04 -55.94
N LEU A 10 54.01 -0.77 -55.76
CA LEU A 10 52.75 -0.39 -55.07
C LEU A 10 51.50 -0.93 -55.85
N GLY A 11 51.49 -0.85 -57.13
CA GLY A 11 50.37 -1.40 -57.95
C GLY A 11 50.22 -2.93 -57.80
N LYS A 12 51.34 -3.66 -57.75
CA LYS A 12 51.35 -5.11 -57.55
C LYS A 12 50.89 -5.46 -56.14
N SER A 13 51.33 -4.73 -55.11
CA SER A 13 50.93 -4.96 -53.71
C SER A 13 49.43 -4.67 -53.48
N VAL A 14 48.89 -3.62 -54.03
CA VAL A 14 47.46 -3.29 -54.00
C VAL A 14 46.65 -4.36 -54.74
N GLY A 15 47.10 -4.76 -55.97
CA GLY A 15 46.46 -5.84 -56.72
C GLY A 15 46.44 -7.17 -55.98
N PHE A 16 47.54 -7.53 -55.38
CA PHE A 16 47.61 -8.75 -54.52
C PHE A 16 46.66 -8.67 -53.30
N GLY A 17 46.64 -7.51 -52.61
CA GLY A 17 45.72 -7.30 -51.47
C GLY A 17 44.26 -7.40 -51.86
N LEU A 18 43.88 -6.82 -53.01
CA LEU A 18 42.51 -6.93 -53.51
C LEU A 18 42.12 -8.36 -53.92
N THR A 19 43.09 -9.11 -54.50
CA THR A 19 42.86 -10.53 -54.88
C THR A 19 42.67 -11.39 -53.67
N VAL A 20 43.48 -11.20 -52.62
CA VAL A 20 43.34 -11.93 -51.34
C VAL A 20 42.01 -11.55 -50.66
N ALA A 21 41.62 -10.29 -50.65
CA ALA A 21 40.33 -9.84 -50.09
C ALA A 21 39.15 -10.46 -50.84
N ALA A 22 39.19 -10.47 -52.18
CA ALA A 22 38.18 -11.12 -53.01
C ALA A 22 38.10 -12.64 -52.79
N LEU A 23 39.24 -13.27 -52.64
CA LEU A 23 39.31 -14.71 -52.34
C LEU A 23 38.75 -15.04 -50.93
N LEU A 24 39.04 -14.21 -49.95
CA LEU A 24 38.47 -14.36 -48.59
C LEU A 24 36.96 -14.15 -48.60
N LEU A 25 36.44 -13.17 -49.37
CA LEU A 25 35.02 -12.97 -49.53
C LEU A 25 34.31 -14.10 -50.31
N LEU A 26 35.04 -14.82 -51.18
CA LEU A 26 34.51 -15.96 -51.90
C LEU A 26 34.50 -17.25 -51.09
N LEU A 27 35.54 -17.47 -50.31
CA LEU A 27 35.71 -18.68 -49.49
C LEU A 27 34.93 -18.62 -48.15
N PHE A 28 34.68 -17.44 -47.66
CA PHE A 28 33.92 -17.19 -46.40
C PHE A 28 32.69 -16.32 -46.67
N PRO A 29 31.59 -16.90 -47.17
CA PRO A 29 30.37 -16.15 -47.49
C PRO A 29 29.79 -15.37 -46.30
N ASN A 30 30.13 -15.74 -45.06
CA ASN A 30 29.73 -15.05 -43.84
C ASN A 30 30.36 -13.63 -43.71
N PHE A 31 31.41 -13.31 -44.46
CA PHE A 31 31.97 -11.95 -44.54
C PHE A 31 31.27 -11.05 -45.59
N ARG A 32 30.37 -11.60 -46.42
CA ARG A 32 29.57 -10.82 -47.40
C ARG A 32 28.33 -10.16 -46.80
N GLY A 33 27.79 -10.70 -45.71
CA GLY A 33 26.81 -10.02 -44.91
C GLY A 33 27.57 -9.07 -43.98
N GLY A 34 27.26 -7.79 -43.99
CA GLY A 34 27.79 -6.85 -43.03
C GLY A 34 27.70 -7.53 -41.66
N ALA A 35 28.75 -7.43 -40.86
CA ALA A 35 28.82 -8.02 -39.56
C ALA A 35 27.58 -7.62 -38.76
N GLN A 36 26.54 -8.43 -38.80
CA GLN A 36 25.53 -8.41 -37.78
C GLN A 36 26.28 -8.88 -36.52
N LEU A 37 26.69 -7.92 -35.72
CA LEU A 37 27.15 -8.19 -34.38
C LEU A 37 26.07 -9.08 -33.73
N PRO A 38 26.33 -10.38 -33.47
CA PRO A 38 25.30 -11.22 -32.88
C PRO A 38 25.04 -10.68 -31.47
N GLY A 39 23.88 -10.09 -31.26
CA GLY A 39 23.34 -9.86 -29.94
C GLY A 39 23.34 -8.43 -29.39
N LEU A 40 23.68 -7.37 -30.17
CA LEU A 40 23.65 -6.02 -29.60
C LEU A 40 22.51 -5.10 -30.11
N ILE A 41 21.77 -5.48 -31.11
CA ILE A 41 20.61 -4.67 -31.60
C ILE A 41 19.53 -5.63 -32.12
N THR A 42 18.99 -6.49 -31.29
CA THR A 42 17.68 -7.06 -31.59
C THR A 42 17.03 -7.47 -30.28
N ASN A 43 15.92 -6.87 -30.02
CA ASN A 43 15.06 -7.03 -28.88
C ASN A 43 15.46 -6.18 -27.65
N ALA A 44 15.58 -4.87 -27.80
CA ALA A 44 14.96 -4.00 -26.84
C ALA A 44 13.48 -4.39 -26.85
N ARG A 45 13.09 -5.42 -26.06
CA ARG A 45 11.69 -5.68 -25.76
C ARG A 45 11.18 -4.33 -25.30
N GLU A 46 10.26 -3.76 -26.03
CA GLU A 46 9.55 -2.57 -25.58
C GLU A 46 9.15 -2.83 -24.13
N LEU A 47 9.51 -1.90 -23.26
CA LEU A 47 9.16 -2.00 -21.85
C LEU A 47 7.64 -1.85 -21.78
N SER A 48 6.94 -2.96 -21.80
CA SER A 48 5.47 -3.01 -21.78
C SER A 48 4.98 -3.65 -20.50
N PHE A 49 4.04 -2.99 -19.87
CA PHE A 49 3.34 -3.50 -18.69
C PHE A 49 1.99 -4.13 -19.02
N SER A 50 1.71 -4.35 -20.32
CA SER A 50 0.45 -4.93 -20.79
C SER A 50 0.14 -6.29 -20.13
N TYR A 51 1.16 -7.11 -19.89
CA TYR A 51 1.00 -8.38 -19.18
C TYR A 51 0.40 -8.19 -17.78
N ALA A 52 0.97 -7.29 -16.98
CA ALA A 52 0.47 -6.99 -15.63
C ALA A 52 -0.95 -6.41 -15.68
N ALA A 53 -1.21 -5.50 -16.64
CA ALA A 53 -2.51 -4.89 -16.86
C ALA A 53 -3.60 -5.92 -17.20
N HIS A 54 -3.33 -6.83 -18.15
CA HIS A 54 -4.27 -7.89 -18.54
C HIS A 54 -4.51 -8.92 -17.43
N ARG A 55 -3.50 -9.18 -16.61
CA ARG A 55 -3.59 -10.15 -15.53
C ARG A 55 -4.36 -9.62 -14.32
N ALA A 56 -4.16 -8.36 -13.95
CA ALA A 56 -4.76 -7.75 -12.76
C ALA A 56 -6.06 -6.98 -13.07
N GLY A 57 -6.12 -6.33 -14.23
CA GLY A 57 -7.22 -5.44 -14.60
C GLY A 57 -8.62 -6.04 -14.44
N PRO A 58 -8.90 -7.27 -14.89
CA PRO A 58 -10.22 -7.86 -14.75
C PRO A 58 -10.73 -7.96 -13.31
N ALA A 59 -9.82 -8.07 -12.33
CA ALA A 59 -10.15 -8.17 -10.90
C ALA A 59 -10.43 -6.81 -10.23
N VAL A 60 -10.17 -5.69 -10.93
CA VAL A 60 -10.47 -4.35 -10.42
C VAL A 60 -11.83 -3.93 -10.91
N VAL A 61 -12.75 -3.62 -9.98
CA VAL A 61 -14.15 -3.30 -10.24
C VAL A 61 -14.43 -1.83 -9.97
N ASN A 62 -15.52 -1.34 -10.55
CA ASN A 62 -16.06 -0.02 -10.25
C ASN A 62 -17.07 -0.12 -9.12
N ILE A 63 -17.02 0.81 -8.18
CA ILE A 63 -17.98 0.92 -7.08
C ILE A 63 -18.74 2.21 -7.23
N TYR A 64 -20.09 2.10 -7.27
CA TYR A 64 -21.00 3.22 -7.29
C TYR A 64 -21.81 3.20 -6.01
N THR A 65 -21.89 4.35 -5.35
CA THR A 65 -22.68 4.51 -4.14
C THR A 65 -23.85 5.44 -4.38
N ARG A 66 -24.96 5.15 -3.69
CA ARG A 66 -26.16 5.96 -3.72
C ARG A 66 -26.65 6.19 -2.31
N SER A 67 -27.19 7.36 -2.01
CA SER A 67 -27.81 7.69 -0.74
C SER A 67 -29.22 8.22 -0.93
N PHE A 68 -30.07 8.03 0.10
CA PHE A 68 -31.39 8.62 0.13
C PHE A 68 -31.30 10.12 0.40
N ALA A 69 -31.73 10.93 -0.54
CA ALA A 69 -31.85 12.36 -0.39
C ALA A 69 -33.31 12.82 -0.50
N ARG A 70 -33.72 13.76 0.35
CA ARG A 70 -35.04 14.40 0.21
C ARG A 70 -34.96 15.44 -0.91
N ASN A 71 -35.90 15.33 -1.88
CA ASN A 71 -36.09 16.35 -2.90
C ASN A 71 -36.90 17.53 -2.35
N GLN A 72 -37.02 18.61 -3.16
CA GLN A 72 -37.82 19.81 -2.81
C GLN A 72 -39.32 19.52 -2.58
N GLY A 73 -39.83 18.36 -3.03
CA GLY A 73 -41.18 17.87 -2.82
C GLY A 73 -41.33 16.96 -1.60
N ASN A 74 -40.35 16.87 -0.70
CA ASN A 74 -40.31 16.00 0.48
C ASN A 74 -40.40 14.49 0.17
N GLN A 75 -40.14 14.09 -1.07
CA GLN A 75 -40.01 12.68 -1.46
C GLN A 75 -38.57 12.24 -1.32
N THR A 76 -38.38 11.02 -0.81
CA THR A 76 -37.05 10.40 -0.66
C THR A 76 -36.67 9.70 -1.97
N GLU A 77 -35.57 10.08 -2.58
CA GLU A 77 -35.03 9.51 -3.81
C GLU A 77 -33.61 9.04 -3.61
N LEU A 78 -33.25 7.91 -4.22
CA LEU A 78 -31.87 7.43 -4.30
C LEU A 78 -31.09 8.29 -5.31
N ARG A 79 -30.09 9.01 -4.84
CA ARG A 79 -29.19 9.81 -5.68
C ARG A 79 -27.78 9.24 -5.71
N PRO A 80 -27.07 9.35 -6.84
CA PRO A 80 -25.65 9.05 -6.88
C PRO A 80 -24.91 9.88 -5.83
N GLN A 81 -24.04 9.24 -5.04
CA GLN A 81 -23.26 9.88 -3.98
C GLN A 81 -21.79 9.87 -4.29
N GLY A 82 -21.22 8.72 -4.65
CA GLY A 82 -19.78 8.56 -4.81
C GLY A 82 -19.42 7.53 -5.88
N LEU A 83 -18.17 7.59 -6.25
CA LEU A 83 -17.51 6.70 -7.17
C LEU A 83 -16.16 6.28 -6.59
N GLY A 84 -15.84 5.00 -6.76
CA GLY A 84 -14.54 4.45 -6.40
C GLY A 84 -14.25 3.16 -7.14
N SER A 85 -13.21 2.51 -6.73
CA SER A 85 -12.79 1.21 -7.24
C SER A 85 -12.80 0.16 -6.12
N GLY A 86 -12.75 -1.11 -6.50
CA GLY A 86 -12.58 -2.23 -5.58
C GLY A 86 -11.76 -3.33 -6.22
N VAL A 87 -11.31 -4.27 -5.40
CA VAL A 87 -10.49 -5.41 -5.83
C VAL A 87 -11.16 -6.71 -5.41
N ILE A 88 -11.45 -7.59 -6.36
CA ILE A 88 -11.97 -8.93 -6.07
C ILE A 88 -10.85 -9.79 -5.50
N MET A 89 -10.96 -10.14 -4.22
CA MET A 89 -9.88 -10.78 -3.46
C MET A 89 -9.95 -12.31 -3.47
N ASN A 90 -11.11 -12.89 -3.72
CA ASN A 90 -11.30 -14.35 -3.75
C ASN A 90 -12.54 -14.77 -4.56
N GLN A 91 -12.61 -16.08 -4.88
CA GLN A 91 -13.73 -16.68 -5.61
C GLN A 91 -15.06 -16.71 -4.83
N ARG A 92 -15.02 -16.42 -3.52
CA ARG A 92 -16.23 -16.34 -2.69
C ARG A 92 -16.98 -15.02 -2.84
N GLY A 93 -16.47 -14.08 -3.63
CA GLY A 93 -17.15 -12.80 -3.88
C GLY A 93 -16.76 -11.65 -2.95
N HIS A 94 -15.68 -11.79 -2.15
CA HIS A 94 -15.24 -10.67 -1.33
C HIS A 94 -14.48 -9.65 -2.16
N VAL A 95 -14.93 -8.39 -2.09
CA VAL A 95 -14.34 -7.22 -2.74
C VAL A 95 -13.80 -6.31 -1.67
N LEU A 96 -12.52 -5.95 -1.77
CA LEU A 96 -11.85 -5.01 -0.87
C LEU A 96 -11.87 -3.61 -1.51
N THR A 97 -12.21 -2.60 -0.71
CA THR A 97 -12.23 -1.19 -1.12
C THR A 97 -11.85 -0.28 0.04
N ASN A 98 -11.84 1.04 -0.17
CA ASN A 98 -11.67 1.99 0.93
C ASN A 98 -13.01 2.25 1.64
N TYR A 99 -12.92 2.51 2.96
CA TYR A 99 -14.08 2.88 3.76
C TYR A 99 -14.71 4.19 3.26
N HIS A 100 -13.89 5.22 2.96
CA HIS A 100 -14.41 6.51 2.49
C HIS A 100 -15.18 6.42 1.17
N VAL A 101 -14.93 5.39 0.34
CA VAL A 101 -15.67 5.16 -0.92
C VAL A 101 -17.13 4.78 -0.64
N ILE A 102 -17.39 4.08 0.47
CA ILE A 102 -18.72 3.53 0.79
C ILE A 102 -19.35 4.20 2.02
N ALA A 103 -18.69 5.19 2.59
CA ALA A 103 -19.19 5.91 3.75
C ALA A 103 -20.55 6.56 3.42
N ASP A 104 -21.50 6.47 4.34
CA ASP A 104 -22.84 7.04 4.23
C ASP A 104 -23.66 6.54 3.01
N ALA A 105 -23.30 5.41 2.42
CA ALA A 105 -24.00 4.81 1.29
C ALA A 105 -25.16 3.92 1.77
N ASP A 106 -26.36 4.18 1.25
CA ASP A 106 -27.53 3.32 1.47
C ASP A 106 -27.60 2.14 0.47
N GLN A 107 -26.96 2.32 -0.69
CA GLN A 107 -26.85 1.29 -1.72
C GLN A 107 -25.44 1.30 -2.33
N ILE A 108 -24.86 0.09 -2.43
CA ILE A 108 -23.54 -0.12 -3.05
C ILE A 108 -23.72 -1.03 -4.26
N ILE A 109 -23.22 -0.58 -5.40
CA ILE A 109 -23.26 -1.30 -6.67
C ILE A 109 -21.84 -1.57 -7.12
N VAL A 110 -21.53 -2.82 -7.45
CA VAL A 110 -20.23 -3.25 -7.99
C VAL A 110 -20.41 -3.64 -9.45
N ALA A 111 -19.64 -3.00 -10.33
CA ALA A 111 -19.64 -3.30 -11.76
C ALA A 111 -18.26 -3.85 -12.18
N LEU A 112 -18.28 -5.04 -12.79
CA LEU A 112 -17.10 -5.73 -13.30
C LEU A 112 -16.73 -5.20 -14.69
N GLN A 113 -15.48 -5.44 -15.10
CA GLN A 113 -14.99 -5.03 -16.43
C GLN A 113 -15.64 -5.78 -17.59
N ASP A 114 -16.22 -6.96 -17.34
CA ASP A 114 -16.96 -7.75 -18.32
C ASP A 114 -18.43 -7.33 -18.49
N GLY A 115 -18.86 -6.28 -17.78
CA GLY A 115 -20.21 -5.71 -17.85
C GLY A 115 -21.21 -6.29 -16.85
N ARG A 116 -20.84 -7.28 -16.04
CA ARG A 116 -21.70 -7.77 -14.93
C ARG A 116 -21.81 -6.71 -13.85
N VAL A 117 -23.02 -6.57 -13.29
CA VAL A 117 -23.34 -5.57 -12.25
C VAL A 117 -24.05 -6.26 -11.11
N PHE A 118 -23.63 -5.97 -9.87
CA PHE A 118 -24.16 -6.59 -8.66
C PHE A 118 -24.51 -5.53 -7.61
N SER A 119 -25.56 -5.79 -6.84
CA SER A 119 -25.74 -5.14 -5.55
C SER A 119 -24.79 -5.81 -4.56
N ALA A 120 -24.01 -5.02 -3.85
CA ALA A 120 -23.05 -5.54 -2.88
C ALA A 120 -23.58 -5.38 -1.46
N GLU A 121 -23.26 -6.38 -0.61
CA GLU A 121 -23.54 -6.35 0.81
C GLU A 121 -22.26 -5.93 1.57
N LEU A 122 -22.42 -5.13 2.61
CA LEU A 122 -21.33 -4.73 3.49
C LEU A 122 -21.02 -5.85 4.49
N VAL A 123 -19.81 -6.43 4.40
CA VAL A 123 -19.32 -7.45 5.36
C VAL A 123 -18.80 -6.79 6.62
N GLY A 124 -18.03 -5.69 6.48
CA GLY A 124 -17.49 -4.94 7.59
C GLY A 124 -16.59 -3.80 7.15
N THR A 125 -16.30 -2.92 8.09
CA THR A 125 -15.46 -1.73 7.84
C THR A 125 -14.42 -1.54 8.92
N ASP A 126 -13.33 -0.92 8.54
CA ASP A 126 -12.32 -0.41 9.44
C ASP A 126 -11.93 1.02 9.07
N GLN A 127 -12.50 1.98 9.79
CA GLN A 127 -12.26 3.39 9.55
C GLN A 127 -10.80 3.80 9.80
N LEU A 128 -10.12 3.12 10.73
CA LEU A 128 -8.75 3.45 11.08
C LEU A 128 -7.76 3.14 9.94
N THR A 129 -7.96 2.04 9.23
CA THR A 129 -7.16 1.68 8.05
C THR A 129 -7.79 2.13 6.74
N ASP A 130 -8.96 2.81 6.80
CA ASP A 130 -9.72 3.21 5.62
C ASP A 130 -10.02 2.03 4.69
N LEU A 131 -10.42 0.87 5.24
CA LEU A 131 -10.76 -0.33 4.49
C LEU A 131 -12.21 -0.76 4.73
N ALA A 132 -12.81 -1.33 3.70
CA ALA A 132 -14.12 -1.98 3.75
C ALA A 132 -14.11 -3.26 2.92
N VAL A 133 -14.83 -4.27 3.40
CA VAL A 133 -15.06 -5.51 2.68
C VAL A 133 -16.51 -5.58 2.26
N LEU A 134 -16.73 -5.77 0.97
CA LEU A 134 -18.03 -6.01 0.35
C LEU A 134 -18.14 -7.47 -0.06
N TYR A 135 -19.37 -7.94 -0.19
CA TYR A 135 -19.70 -9.25 -0.72
C TYR A 135 -20.62 -9.12 -1.94
N ILE A 136 -20.28 -9.83 -3.01
CA ILE A 136 -21.13 -10.02 -4.19
C ILE A 136 -21.33 -11.51 -4.43
N GLU A 137 -22.54 -11.91 -4.74
CA GLU A 137 -22.87 -13.31 -5.07
C GLU A 137 -22.69 -13.53 -6.57
N SER A 138 -21.64 -14.25 -6.94
CA SER A 138 -21.38 -14.59 -8.34
C SER A 138 -20.37 -15.71 -8.47
N ASP A 139 -20.52 -16.52 -9.49
CA ASP A 139 -19.55 -17.53 -9.91
C ASP A 139 -18.54 -16.95 -10.90
N ASN A 140 -17.41 -17.66 -11.04
CA ASN A 140 -16.36 -17.33 -12.02
C ASN A 140 -15.86 -15.87 -11.95
N LEU A 141 -15.55 -15.43 -10.74
CA LEU A 141 -15.03 -14.09 -10.52
C LEU A 141 -13.54 -14.00 -10.91
N PRO A 142 -13.12 -12.94 -11.60
CA PRO A 142 -11.70 -12.66 -11.81
C PRO A 142 -11.08 -12.24 -10.48
N VAL A 143 -10.19 -13.06 -9.94
CA VAL A 143 -9.51 -12.80 -8.67
C VAL A 143 -8.16 -12.14 -8.93
N ILE A 144 -7.82 -11.11 -8.15
CA ILE A 144 -6.54 -10.45 -8.21
C ILE A 144 -5.40 -11.43 -7.88
N PRO A 145 -4.33 -11.47 -8.67
CA PRO A 145 -3.15 -12.27 -8.34
C PRO A 145 -2.49 -11.77 -7.06
N GLN A 146 -2.09 -12.69 -6.17
CA GLN A 146 -1.53 -12.40 -4.86
C GLN A 146 -0.24 -13.17 -4.64
N ASP A 147 0.80 -12.49 -4.12
CA ASP A 147 2.06 -13.08 -3.70
C ASP A 147 2.38 -12.60 -2.27
N PRO A 148 1.95 -13.36 -1.22
CA PRO A 148 2.08 -12.93 0.17
C PRO A 148 3.52 -12.88 0.67
N GLU A 149 4.44 -13.59 0.02
CA GLU A 149 5.86 -13.66 0.43
C GLU A 149 6.66 -12.46 -0.08
N ARG A 150 6.17 -11.78 -1.12
CA ARG A 150 6.88 -10.64 -1.69
C ARG A 150 6.49 -9.34 -1.01
N LEU A 151 7.46 -8.74 -0.33
CA LEU A 151 7.34 -7.37 0.18
C LEU A 151 7.80 -6.37 -0.89
N PRO A 152 7.11 -5.24 -1.04
CA PRO A 152 7.55 -4.18 -1.94
C PRO A 152 8.76 -3.44 -1.38
N ASP A 153 9.73 -3.14 -2.26
CA ASP A 153 10.89 -2.34 -1.93
C ASP A 153 10.85 -0.96 -2.61
N VAL A 154 11.55 0.01 -2.03
CA VAL A 154 11.72 1.34 -2.65
C VAL A 154 12.42 1.20 -3.99
N GLY A 155 11.82 1.78 -5.04
CA GLY A 155 12.28 1.67 -6.43
C GLY A 155 11.58 0.58 -7.25
N ASP A 156 10.79 -0.30 -6.64
CA ASP A 156 9.96 -1.25 -7.38
C ASP A 156 8.96 -0.52 -8.27
N VAL A 157 8.88 -0.91 -9.55
CA VAL A 157 7.87 -0.38 -10.48
C VAL A 157 6.51 -0.93 -10.14
N VAL A 158 5.52 -0.05 -10.06
CA VAL A 158 4.13 -0.36 -9.74
C VAL A 158 3.15 0.27 -10.73
N LEU A 159 1.98 -0.34 -10.85
CA LEU A 159 0.85 0.14 -11.63
C LEU A 159 -0.33 0.35 -10.72
N ALA A 160 -0.89 1.55 -10.71
CA ALA A 160 -2.16 1.84 -10.05
C ALA A 160 -3.31 1.63 -11.04
N ILE A 161 -4.25 0.75 -10.69
CA ILE A 161 -5.40 0.38 -11.52
C ILE A 161 -6.67 0.82 -10.81
N GLY A 162 -7.54 1.52 -11.52
CA GLY A 162 -8.83 1.99 -11.01
C GLY A 162 -9.68 2.63 -12.10
N ASN A 163 -10.74 3.35 -11.71
CA ASN A 163 -11.64 4.04 -12.64
C ASN A 163 -11.78 5.53 -12.26
N PRO A 164 -10.76 6.35 -12.54
CA PRO A 164 -10.80 7.76 -12.19
C PRO A 164 -11.91 8.47 -13.00
N TYR A 165 -12.65 9.33 -12.33
CA TYR A 165 -13.70 10.17 -12.95
C TYR A 165 -14.73 9.41 -13.80
N ASN A 166 -14.89 8.10 -13.60
CA ASN A 166 -15.80 7.25 -14.39
C ASN A 166 -15.56 7.29 -15.92
N VAL A 167 -14.32 7.49 -16.34
CA VAL A 167 -13.98 7.48 -17.79
C VAL A 167 -13.57 6.09 -18.29
N GLY A 168 -13.74 5.06 -17.46
CA GLY A 168 -13.32 3.68 -17.73
C GLY A 168 -12.05 3.31 -16.97
N GLN A 169 -11.73 2.01 -16.97
CA GLN A 169 -10.54 1.52 -16.28
C GLN A 169 -9.29 2.21 -16.80
N THR A 170 -8.51 2.77 -15.90
CA THR A 170 -7.28 3.51 -16.19
C THR A 170 -6.13 2.88 -15.41
N ILE A 171 -4.96 2.85 -16.04
CA ILE A 171 -3.74 2.31 -15.44
C ILE A 171 -2.67 3.40 -15.51
N THR A 172 -2.12 3.76 -14.36
CA THR A 172 -1.00 4.69 -14.25
C THR A 172 0.22 3.96 -13.72
N GLN A 173 1.42 4.38 -14.13
CA GLN A 173 2.68 3.78 -13.73
C GLN A 173 3.44 4.72 -12.80
N GLY A 174 4.17 4.14 -11.86
CA GLY A 174 5.14 4.80 -11.01
C GLY A 174 6.07 3.81 -10.33
N ILE A 175 6.69 4.24 -9.25
CA ILE A 175 7.53 3.40 -8.39
C ILE A 175 7.07 3.49 -6.93
N ILE A 176 7.49 2.55 -6.12
CA ILE A 176 7.44 2.72 -4.66
C ILE A 176 8.49 3.76 -4.27
N SER A 177 8.04 4.95 -3.89
CA SER A 177 8.90 6.07 -3.51
C SER A 177 9.37 5.97 -2.05
N ALA A 178 8.54 5.39 -1.18
CA ALA A 178 8.88 5.11 0.22
C ALA A 178 7.96 4.03 0.78
N THR A 179 8.45 3.33 1.82
CA THR A 179 7.67 2.41 2.66
C THR A 179 7.60 2.96 4.08
N GLY A 180 6.64 2.49 4.87
CA GLY A 180 6.58 2.86 6.29
C GLY A 180 6.15 4.29 6.56
N ARG A 181 5.41 4.93 5.65
CA ARG A 181 4.87 6.27 5.90
C ARG A 181 3.76 6.21 6.94
N ILE A 182 3.95 6.93 8.02
CA ILE A 182 2.99 6.99 9.13
C ILE A 182 1.88 7.96 8.77
N GLY A 183 0.66 7.45 8.81
CA GLY A 183 -0.63 8.10 8.92
C GLY A 183 -0.77 9.51 8.42
N LEU A 184 -1.14 9.62 7.16
CA LEU A 184 -1.78 10.78 6.59
C LEU A 184 -3.29 10.50 6.52
N SER A 185 -3.87 9.97 7.63
CA SER A 185 -5.32 9.78 7.66
C SER A 185 -5.98 11.15 7.64
N SER A 186 -7.02 11.29 6.83
CA SER A 186 -7.93 12.44 6.75
C SER A 186 -8.63 12.78 8.08
N MET A 187 -8.36 12.07 9.15
CA MET A 187 -8.98 12.18 10.46
C MET A 187 -8.24 13.11 11.44
N GLY A 188 -7.61 14.18 10.98
CA GLY A 188 -7.07 15.23 11.86
C GLY A 188 -5.88 14.82 12.75
N PRO A 189 -5.29 15.81 13.48
CA PRO A 189 -4.08 15.62 14.28
C PRO A 189 -4.23 14.66 15.48
N ASP A 190 -5.46 14.38 15.91
CA ASP A 190 -5.75 13.48 17.05
C ASP A 190 -5.93 12.02 16.64
N SER A 191 -5.92 11.72 15.34
CA SER A 191 -5.96 10.34 14.89
C SER A 191 -4.56 9.72 15.02
N ASN A 192 -4.35 8.94 16.07
CA ASN A 192 -3.22 8.03 16.21
C ASN A 192 -3.25 6.89 15.14
N GLY A 193 -3.91 7.15 14.02
CA GLY A 193 -3.99 6.28 12.85
C GLY A 193 -2.63 6.15 12.17
N ARG A 194 -1.78 5.33 12.75
CA ARG A 194 -0.48 4.96 12.22
C ARG A 194 -0.67 3.84 11.20
N GLN A 195 -1.06 4.22 10.00
CA GLN A 195 -1.04 3.30 8.86
C GLN A 195 0.37 3.26 8.29
N ASP A 196 0.84 2.06 8.07
CA ASP A 196 2.06 1.81 7.30
C ASP A 196 1.71 1.92 5.82
N LEU A 197 1.79 3.11 5.25
CA LEU A 197 1.45 3.35 3.85
C LEU A 197 2.66 3.19 2.93
N LEU A 198 2.42 2.66 1.75
CA LEU A 198 3.32 2.75 0.60
C LEU A 198 3.11 4.12 -0.04
N GLN A 199 4.20 4.83 -0.28
CA GLN A 199 4.18 6.04 -1.08
C GLN A 199 4.58 5.68 -2.51
N THR A 200 3.87 6.22 -3.50
CA THR A 200 4.17 6.07 -4.93
C THR A 200 3.97 7.38 -5.67
N ASP A 201 4.66 7.55 -6.79
CA ASP A 201 4.46 8.63 -7.75
C ASP A 201 3.51 8.24 -8.91
N ALA A 202 2.98 7.01 -8.90
CA ALA A 202 1.87 6.64 -9.76
C ALA A 202 0.68 7.56 -9.49
N ALA A 203 0.09 8.14 -10.53
CA ALA A 203 -1.04 9.05 -10.36
C ALA A 203 -2.27 8.32 -9.83
N ILE A 204 -2.69 8.67 -8.63
CA ILE A 204 -3.92 8.19 -7.98
C ILE A 204 -4.83 9.41 -7.81
N ASN A 205 -5.95 9.39 -8.51
CA ASN A 205 -6.95 10.45 -8.51
C ASN A 205 -8.28 9.94 -7.94
N GLU A 206 -9.24 10.84 -7.78
CA GLU A 206 -10.61 10.51 -7.38
C GLU A 206 -11.19 9.41 -8.31
N GLY A 207 -11.72 8.33 -7.70
CA GLY A 207 -12.20 7.13 -8.40
C GLY A 207 -11.18 5.99 -8.47
N ASN A 208 -9.88 6.23 -8.33
CA ASN A 208 -8.88 5.17 -8.18
C ASN A 208 -8.82 4.58 -6.76
N SER A 209 -9.34 5.31 -5.76
CA SER A 209 -9.41 4.85 -4.37
C SER A 209 -10.15 3.52 -4.27
N GLY A 210 -9.59 2.58 -3.51
CA GLY A 210 -10.06 1.21 -3.38
C GLY A 210 -9.60 0.27 -4.49
N GLY A 211 -9.00 0.80 -5.58
CA GLY A 211 -8.40 0.02 -6.66
C GLY A 211 -7.07 -0.62 -6.29
N ALA A 212 -6.47 -1.35 -7.23
CA ALA A 212 -5.26 -2.10 -7.00
C ALA A 212 -4.00 -1.30 -7.31
N LEU A 213 -2.99 -1.39 -6.43
CA LEU A 213 -1.59 -1.16 -6.76
C LEU A 213 -0.94 -2.52 -7.01
N VAL A 214 -0.39 -2.75 -8.20
CA VAL A 214 0.20 -4.04 -8.57
C VAL A 214 1.65 -3.89 -9.04
N ASN A 215 2.43 -4.96 -8.94
CA ASN A 215 3.79 -5.01 -9.48
C ASN A 215 3.79 -5.27 -11.00
N THR A 216 4.98 -5.33 -11.62
CA THR A 216 5.15 -5.59 -13.06
C THR A 216 4.69 -6.99 -13.50
N ARG A 217 4.42 -7.90 -12.57
CA ARG A 217 3.84 -9.23 -12.82
C ARG A 217 2.31 -9.23 -12.69
N GLY A 218 1.71 -8.13 -12.21
CA GLY A 218 0.29 -8.03 -11.92
C GLY A 218 -0.12 -8.61 -10.56
N ASP A 219 0.83 -8.89 -9.64
CA ASP A 219 0.50 -9.31 -8.28
C ASP A 219 0.17 -8.08 -7.43
N LEU A 220 -0.82 -8.21 -6.56
CA LEU A 220 -1.29 -7.14 -5.68
C LEU A 220 -0.20 -6.73 -4.68
N VAL A 221 0.15 -5.44 -4.66
CA VAL A 221 1.12 -4.82 -3.76
C VAL A 221 0.41 -4.00 -2.67
N GLY A 222 -0.72 -3.39 -3.01
CA GLY A 222 -1.51 -2.60 -2.08
C GLY A 222 -2.86 -2.17 -2.64
N ILE A 223 -3.64 -1.50 -1.81
CA ILE A 223 -4.91 -0.88 -2.18
C ILE A 223 -4.69 0.63 -2.29
N ASN A 224 -4.97 1.18 -3.46
CA ASN A 224 -4.88 2.62 -3.71
C ASN A 224 -5.77 3.38 -2.71
N THR A 225 -5.24 4.43 -2.10
CA THR A 225 -6.00 5.32 -1.23
C THR A 225 -5.76 6.76 -1.63
N ALA A 226 -6.23 7.74 -0.87
CA ALA A 226 -6.23 9.15 -1.28
C ALA A 226 -4.85 9.68 -1.74
N ALA A 227 -4.87 10.63 -2.69
CA ALA A 227 -3.74 11.51 -2.91
C ALA A 227 -3.58 12.48 -1.73
N TYR A 228 -2.34 12.84 -1.40
CA TYR A 228 -2.06 13.79 -0.33
C TYR A 228 -2.36 15.22 -0.79
N HIS A 229 -3.29 15.89 -0.13
CA HIS A 229 -3.58 17.30 -0.37
C HIS A 229 -2.90 18.16 0.70
N LEU A 230 -1.86 18.91 0.33
CA LEU A 230 -1.27 19.95 1.17
C LEU A 230 -2.25 21.14 1.24
N ASN A 231 -2.73 21.47 2.45
CA ASN A 231 -3.52 22.67 2.71
C ASN A 231 -4.84 22.85 1.91
N GLY A 232 -5.58 21.75 1.71
CA GLY A 232 -7.01 21.84 1.32
C GLY A 232 -7.31 22.19 -0.14
N ASN A 233 -6.38 22.75 -0.94
CA ASN A 233 -6.65 23.20 -2.30
C ASN A 233 -5.49 23.04 -3.30
N GLN A 234 -4.35 22.49 -2.90
CA GLN A 234 -3.25 22.20 -3.85
C GLN A 234 -3.03 20.71 -3.96
N GLU A 235 -3.29 20.16 -5.13
CA GLU A 235 -2.92 18.79 -5.48
C GLU A 235 -1.40 18.64 -5.39
N SER A 236 -0.94 17.74 -4.54
CA SER A 236 0.48 17.39 -4.46
C SER A 236 0.80 16.40 -5.58
N TYR A 237 1.22 16.91 -6.71
CA TYR A 237 1.62 16.06 -7.83
C TYR A 237 2.78 15.12 -7.43
N GLY A 238 2.64 13.83 -7.75
CA GLY A 238 3.68 12.82 -7.51
C GLY A 238 3.78 12.30 -6.07
N ILE A 239 2.78 12.56 -5.22
CA ILE A 239 2.68 11.98 -3.88
C ILE A 239 1.33 11.30 -3.74
N SER A 240 1.31 10.00 -3.93
CA SER A 240 0.13 9.14 -3.78
C SER A 240 0.43 8.03 -2.78
N PHE A 241 -0.62 7.43 -2.22
CA PHE A 241 -0.49 6.40 -1.20
C PHE A 241 -1.30 5.15 -1.51
N ALA A 242 -0.81 4.03 -0.99
CA ALA A 242 -1.54 2.76 -1.00
C ALA A 242 -1.39 2.05 0.35
N ILE A 243 -2.43 1.35 0.77
CA ILE A 243 -2.41 0.48 1.95
C ILE A 243 -1.72 -0.82 1.55
N PRO A 244 -0.61 -1.24 2.21
CA PRO A 244 0.12 -2.44 1.83
C PRO A 244 -0.77 -3.69 1.82
N TYR A 245 -0.56 -4.56 0.83
CA TYR A 245 -1.34 -5.80 0.68
C TYR A 245 -1.37 -6.65 1.97
N LYS A 246 -0.23 -6.81 2.64
CA LYS A 246 -0.13 -7.60 3.88
C LYS A 246 -1.05 -7.07 4.97
N LEU A 247 -1.11 -5.75 5.15
CA LEU A 247 -2.02 -5.10 6.09
C LEU A 247 -3.47 -5.26 5.63
N ALA A 248 -3.75 -4.95 4.36
CA ALA A 248 -5.09 -5.02 3.79
C ALA A 248 -5.69 -6.43 3.88
N LYS A 249 -4.88 -7.48 3.60
CA LYS A 249 -5.28 -8.88 3.71
C LYS A 249 -5.63 -9.27 5.16
N ARG A 250 -4.80 -8.89 6.13
CA ARG A 250 -5.06 -9.14 7.56
C ARG A 250 -6.38 -8.50 8.00
N ILE A 251 -6.58 -7.22 7.68
CA ILE A 251 -7.80 -6.49 8.01
C ILE A 251 -9.02 -7.15 7.35
N MET A 252 -8.93 -7.50 6.07
CA MET A 252 -9.98 -8.21 5.35
C MET A 252 -10.37 -9.52 6.05
N ASP A 253 -9.39 -10.33 6.44
CA ASP A 253 -9.64 -11.61 7.10
C ASP A 253 -10.36 -11.42 8.45
N GLU A 254 -9.99 -10.39 9.22
CA GLU A 254 -10.67 -10.06 10.46
C GLU A 254 -12.11 -9.54 10.24
N LEU A 255 -12.32 -8.70 9.22
CA LEU A 255 -13.64 -8.21 8.86
C LEU A 255 -14.55 -9.36 8.40
N ILE A 256 -14.03 -10.32 7.63
CA ILE A 256 -14.79 -11.50 7.22
C ILE A 256 -15.13 -12.39 8.43
N ALA A 257 -14.19 -12.58 9.35
CA ALA A 257 -14.38 -13.47 10.49
C ALA A 257 -15.28 -12.89 11.59
N ASN A 258 -15.16 -11.58 11.85
CA ASN A 258 -15.73 -10.94 13.04
C ASN A 258 -16.66 -9.75 12.72
N GLY A 259 -16.78 -9.34 11.46
CA GLY A 259 -17.51 -8.12 11.04
C GLY A 259 -16.78 -6.82 11.42
N ARG A 260 -15.70 -6.90 12.18
CA ARG A 260 -14.93 -5.76 12.70
C ARG A 260 -13.48 -6.15 12.99
N VAL A 261 -12.60 -5.16 13.10
CA VAL A 261 -11.20 -5.37 13.50
C VAL A 261 -11.08 -5.25 15.02
N ILE A 262 -10.54 -6.28 15.64
CA ILE A 262 -10.30 -6.33 17.08
C ILE A 262 -8.86 -5.92 17.35
N ARG A 263 -8.65 -4.81 18.05
CA ARG A 263 -7.32 -4.27 18.37
C ARG A 263 -7.04 -4.28 19.84
N GLY A 264 -5.80 -4.61 20.18
CA GLY A 264 -5.30 -4.45 21.54
C GLY A 264 -5.11 -2.98 21.88
N TYR A 265 -5.43 -2.64 23.13
CA TYR A 265 -5.29 -1.32 23.71
C TYR A 265 -4.45 -1.38 24.99
N LEU A 266 -3.44 -0.53 25.08
CA LEU A 266 -2.60 -0.38 26.26
C LEU A 266 -2.92 0.90 27.06
N GLY A 267 -3.33 1.96 26.38
CA GLY A 267 -3.73 3.22 27.02
C GLY A 267 -2.56 4.08 27.47
N ILE A 268 -1.52 4.21 26.64
CA ILE A 268 -0.39 5.12 26.88
C ILE A 268 -0.17 6.06 25.70
N SER A 269 0.36 7.26 25.98
CA SER A 269 1.09 8.09 25.02
C SER A 269 2.57 8.02 25.34
N SER A 270 3.42 7.82 24.34
CA SER A 270 4.86 7.69 24.50
C SER A 270 5.63 8.34 23.39
N VAL A 271 6.84 8.79 23.71
CA VAL A 271 7.80 9.36 22.76
C VAL A 271 9.10 8.60 22.81
N GLU A 272 9.84 8.59 21.70
CA GLU A 272 11.17 8.02 21.69
C GLU A 272 12.10 8.85 22.57
N ILE A 273 12.92 8.15 23.37
CA ILE A 273 13.93 8.83 24.17
C ILE A 273 14.95 9.48 23.25
N ASN A 274 15.11 10.79 23.39
CA ASN A 274 16.16 11.50 22.66
C ASN A 274 17.52 11.05 23.16
N PRO A 275 18.48 10.63 22.31
CA PRO A 275 19.81 10.19 22.73
C PRO A 275 20.56 11.22 23.59
N ILE A 276 20.34 12.52 23.37
CA ILE A 276 20.92 13.58 24.18
C ILE A 276 20.32 13.55 25.59
N VAL A 277 19.00 13.42 25.70
CA VAL A 277 18.28 13.33 26.98
C VAL A 277 18.69 12.06 27.72
N ALA A 278 18.83 10.93 27.04
CA ALA A 278 19.30 9.68 27.63
C ALA A 278 20.68 9.84 28.30
N ARG A 279 21.62 10.49 27.62
CA ARG A 279 22.96 10.79 28.16
C ARG A 279 22.91 11.75 29.35
N MET A 280 22.06 12.80 29.29
CA MET A 280 21.87 13.73 30.41
C MET A 280 21.28 13.04 31.66
N MET A 281 20.46 12.00 31.46
CA MET A 281 19.88 11.19 32.52
C MET A 281 20.77 10.02 32.99
N ASN A 282 22.04 9.97 32.54
CA ASN A 282 22.99 8.87 32.80
C ASN A 282 22.48 7.48 32.35
N LEU A 283 21.63 7.43 31.34
CA LEU A 283 21.09 6.19 30.77
C LEU A 283 21.91 5.65 29.59
N GLY A 284 23.07 6.29 29.30
CA GLY A 284 23.97 5.89 28.20
C GLY A 284 23.31 6.02 26.82
N ASP A 285 23.54 5.02 25.97
CA ASP A 285 22.91 4.93 24.62
C ASP A 285 21.60 4.14 24.65
N LEU A 286 20.85 4.24 25.75
CA LEU A 286 19.59 3.53 25.93
C LEU A 286 18.57 3.96 24.87
N ARG A 287 18.00 2.98 24.19
CA ARG A 287 16.87 3.17 23.26
C ARG A 287 15.60 2.67 23.96
N GLY A 288 14.55 3.47 23.90
CA GLY A 288 13.29 3.13 24.53
C GLY A 288 12.23 4.20 24.35
N LEU A 289 11.07 4.00 24.93
CA LEU A 289 9.94 4.91 24.88
C LEU A 289 9.62 5.46 26.27
N VAL A 290 9.60 6.77 26.41
CA VAL A 290 9.17 7.43 27.65
C VAL A 290 7.65 7.54 27.64
N VAL A 291 7.00 7.07 28.70
CA VAL A 291 5.57 7.26 28.92
C VAL A 291 5.29 8.71 29.30
N GLU A 292 4.62 9.45 28.42
CA GLU A 292 4.23 10.85 28.65
C GLU A 292 2.92 10.96 29.40
N SER A 293 1.94 10.13 29.04
CA SER A 293 0.65 10.08 29.68
C SER A 293 0.04 8.68 29.62
N LEU A 294 -0.92 8.41 30.54
CA LEU A 294 -1.69 7.17 30.59
C LEU A 294 -3.17 7.51 30.65
N ASP A 295 -3.98 6.64 30.06
CA ASP A 295 -5.41 6.64 30.31
C ASP A 295 -5.64 6.26 31.79
N PRO A 296 -6.32 7.11 32.58
CA PRO A 296 -6.57 6.84 34.00
C PRO A 296 -7.29 5.50 34.26
N ASN A 297 -8.15 5.08 33.35
CA ASN A 297 -8.91 3.84 33.41
C ASN A 297 -8.35 2.73 32.50
N GLY A 298 -7.25 3.00 31.82
CA GLY A 298 -6.65 2.10 30.84
C GLY A 298 -5.88 0.94 31.46
N PRO A 299 -5.60 -0.09 30.64
CA PRO A 299 -4.90 -1.30 31.07
C PRO A 299 -3.48 -1.01 31.60
N ALA A 300 -2.77 -0.06 31.02
CA ALA A 300 -1.43 0.33 31.50
C ALA A 300 -1.46 0.85 32.94
N THR A 301 -2.45 1.70 33.27
CA THR A 301 -2.65 2.21 34.65
C THR A 301 -3.01 1.09 35.61
N LYS A 302 -3.93 0.21 35.20
CA LYS A 302 -4.34 -0.97 36.01
C LYS A 302 -3.16 -1.92 36.23
N GLY A 303 -2.28 -2.10 35.24
CA GLY A 303 -1.07 -2.92 35.35
C GLY A 303 0.06 -2.27 36.14
N GLY A 304 -0.07 -1.00 36.53
CA GLY A 304 0.90 -0.28 37.35
C GLY A 304 2.02 0.43 36.60
N LEU A 305 1.88 0.64 35.28
CA LEU A 305 2.72 1.59 34.55
C LEU A 305 2.50 3.02 35.04
N ARG A 306 3.52 3.86 34.95
CA ARG A 306 3.48 5.23 35.43
C ARG A 306 4.06 6.20 34.39
N ARG A 307 3.64 7.44 34.47
CA ARG A 307 4.28 8.52 33.71
C ARG A 307 5.77 8.61 34.08
N GLY A 308 6.62 8.73 33.08
CA GLY A 308 8.08 8.77 33.23
C GLY A 308 8.76 7.39 33.16
N ASP A 309 8.01 6.28 33.12
CA ASP A 309 8.59 4.97 32.85
C ASP A 309 9.24 4.98 31.45
N VAL A 310 10.41 4.35 31.34
CA VAL A 310 11.08 4.15 30.06
C VAL A 310 10.90 2.70 29.64
N LEU A 311 10.06 2.45 28.65
CA LEU A 311 9.79 1.13 28.10
C LEU A 311 10.96 0.68 27.25
N LEU A 312 11.49 -0.52 27.51
CA LEU A 312 12.64 -1.11 26.83
C LEU A 312 12.27 -2.34 26.02
N LYS A 313 11.42 -3.21 26.57
CA LYS A 313 11.06 -4.50 25.99
C LYS A 313 9.57 -4.77 26.19
N ILE A 314 8.98 -5.52 25.26
CA ILE A 314 7.67 -6.14 25.38
C ILE A 314 7.87 -7.64 25.17
N ASN A 315 7.47 -8.47 26.14
CA ASN A 315 7.65 -9.93 26.14
C ASN A 315 9.12 -10.35 25.87
N GLY A 316 10.08 -9.64 26.46
CA GLY A 316 11.51 -9.90 26.31
C GLY A 316 12.14 -9.36 25.02
N GLU A 317 11.36 -8.93 24.04
CA GLU A 317 11.87 -8.35 22.78
C GLU A 317 12.07 -6.83 22.91
N ALA A 318 13.24 -6.36 22.47
CA ALA A 318 13.59 -4.95 22.51
C ALA A 318 12.68 -4.11 21.60
N ILE A 319 12.28 -2.93 22.10
CA ILE A 319 11.49 -1.96 21.34
C ILE A 319 12.45 -1.11 20.50
N SER A 320 12.31 -1.18 19.17
CA SER A 320 13.12 -0.38 18.23
C SER A 320 12.59 1.04 18.01
N GLY A 321 11.37 1.35 18.51
CA GLY A 321 10.72 2.65 18.37
C GLY A 321 9.23 2.57 18.70
N VAL A 322 8.57 3.73 18.69
CA VAL A 322 7.11 3.84 18.98
C VAL A 322 6.30 2.91 18.10
N ARG A 323 6.65 2.83 16.82
CA ARG A 323 5.95 1.99 15.85
C ARG A 323 5.99 0.51 16.23
N ALA A 324 7.19 -0.04 16.46
CA ALA A 324 7.33 -1.46 16.81
C ALA A 324 6.58 -1.83 18.10
N ALA A 325 6.53 -0.91 19.08
CA ALA A 325 5.74 -1.09 20.29
C ALA A 325 4.24 -1.11 20.00
N MET A 326 3.77 -0.15 19.17
CA MET A 326 2.35 -0.07 18.81
C MET A 326 1.88 -1.28 18.02
N ASP A 327 2.67 -1.75 17.05
CA ASP A 327 2.35 -2.94 16.27
C ASP A 327 2.13 -4.15 17.18
N LYS A 328 3.03 -4.38 18.14
CA LYS A 328 2.89 -5.47 19.13
C LYS A 328 1.65 -5.34 19.99
N ILE A 329 1.31 -4.12 20.42
CA ILE A 329 0.13 -3.87 21.26
C ILE A 329 -1.15 -4.10 20.45
N VAL A 330 -1.24 -3.52 19.26
CA VAL A 330 -2.41 -3.60 18.37
C VAL A 330 -2.67 -5.04 17.91
N GLU A 331 -1.61 -5.81 17.65
CA GLU A 331 -1.69 -7.22 17.26
C GLU A 331 -2.01 -8.16 18.43
N SER A 332 -1.83 -7.70 19.65
CA SER A 332 -2.16 -8.49 20.83
C SER A 332 -3.68 -8.57 21.02
N ARG A 333 -4.21 -9.77 21.15
CA ARG A 333 -5.65 -9.96 21.41
C ARG A 333 -6.01 -9.44 22.80
N PRO A 334 -7.20 -8.83 22.97
CA PRO A 334 -7.72 -8.50 24.29
C PRO A 334 -7.69 -9.70 25.24
N GLY A 335 -7.32 -9.46 26.50
CA GLY A 335 -7.06 -10.51 27.49
C GLY A 335 -5.64 -11.07 27.52
N THR A 336 -4.82 -10.77 26.51
CA THR A 336 -3.41 -11.18 26.51
C THR A 336 -2.62 -10.40 27.55
N LYS A 337 -1.79 -11.10 28.32
CA LYS A 337 -0.86 -10.50 29.27
C LYS A 337 0.47 -10.19 28.57
N LEU A 338 0.90 -8.94 28.65
CA LEU A 338 2.20 -8.50 28.16
C LEU A 338 3.11 -8.20 29.34
N THR A 339 4.32 -8.74 29.31
CA THR A 339 5.40 -8.37 30.23
C THR A 339 6.18 -7.21 29.62
N ILE A 340 6.12 -6.04 30.27
CA ILE A 340 6.78 -4.82 29.82
C ILE A 340 7.98 -4.55 30.72
N SER A 341 9.20 -4.61 30.17
CA SER A 341 10.41 -4.24 30.89
C SER A 341 10.59 -2.73 30.82
N VAL A 342 10.66 -2.07 31.97
CA VAL A 342 10.80 -0.61 32.07
C VAL A 342 11.97 -0.23 32.97
N ILE A 343 12.44 1.02 32.84
CA ILE A 343 13.26 1.71 33.85
C ILE A 343 12.35 2.73 34.53
N ARG A 344 12.29 2.63 35.87
CA ARG A 344 11.59 3.57 36.78
C ARG A 344 12.56 4.06 37.84
N ASP A 345 12.73 5.38 37.96
CA ASP A 345 13.66 6.00 38.93
C ASP A 345 15.06 5.38 38.86
N GLY A 346 15.56 5.10 37.63
CA GLY A 346 16.87 4.52 37.36
C GLY A 346 16.99 3.01 37.64
N LYS A 347 15.91 2.32 38.06
CA LYS A 347 15.89 0.89 38.38
C LYS A 347 15.10 0.09 37.36
N PRO A 348 15.60 -1.08 36.93
CA PRO A 348 14.85 -1.97 36.05
C PRO A 348 13.69 -2.60 36.80
N LEU A 349 12.53 -2.68 36.12
CA LEU A 349 11.30 -3.28 36.67
C LEU A 349 10.56 -3.98 35.52
N GLU A 350 9.90 -5.09 35.84
CA GLU A 350 8.95 -5.73 34.93
C GLU A 350 7.52 -5.45 35.40
N VAL A 351 6.67 -5.04 34.45
CA VAL A 351 5.26 -4.73 34.71
C VAL A 351 4.42 -5.62 33.82
N GLU A 352 3.52 -6.41 34.44
CA GLU A 352 2.55 -7.23 33.70
C GLU A 352 1.29 -6.41 33.42
N VAL A 353 0.92 -6.27 32.16
CA VAL A 353 -0.29 -5.55 31.74
C VAL A 353 -1.18 -6.47 30.92
N THR A 354 -2.46 -6.56 31.28
CA THR A 354 -3.45 -7.27 30.48
C THR A 354 -4.04 -6.33 29.45
N ILE A 355 -3.87 -6.65 28.17
CA ILE A 355 -4.40 -5.85 27.06
C ILE A 355 -5.92 -5.88 27.06
N GLU A 356 -6.54 -4.73 26.86
CA GLU A 356 -7.97 -4.57 26.64
C GLU A 356 -8.28 -4.34 25.18
N GLU A 357 -9.54 -4.35 24.79
CA GLU A 357 -9.98 -4.01 23.44
C GLU A 357 -10.01 -2.49 23.25
N ASP A 358 -9.56 -2.00 22.10
CA ASP A 358 -9.67 -0.60 21.74
C ASP A 358 -11.09 -0.26 21.25
N LEU A 359 -11.92 0.23 22.16
CA LEU A 359 -13.31 0.62 21.91
C LEU A 359 -13.48 2.07 21.41
N ARG A 360 -12.41 2.86 21.34
CA ARG A 360 -12.48 4.29 21.01
C ARG A 360 -13.07 4.57 19.62
N TYR A 361 -12.90 3.64 18.70
CA TYR A 361 -13.38 3.76 17.33
C TYR A 361 -14.78 3.15 17.11
N GLN A 362 -15.26 2.29 18.01
CA GLN A 362 -16.61 1.71 17.91
C GLN A 362 -17.71 2.72 18.29
N ASN A 363 -17.44 3.59 19.25
CA ASN A 363 -18.42 4.58 19.73
C ASN A 363 -18.63 5.74 18.76
N ARG A 364 -17.72 5.99 17.81
CA ARG A 364 -17.90 7.05 16.80
C ARG A 364 -18.92 6.65 15.71
N ALA A 365 -18.95 5.38 15.31
CA ALA A 365 -19.92 4.90 14.32
C ALA A 365 -21.36 4.93 14.87
N SER A 366 -21.56 4.59 16.15
CA SER A 366 -22.87 4.66 16.81
C SER A 366 -23.34 6.10 17.12
N ALA A 367 -22.42 7.03 17.38
CA ALA A 367 -22.74 8.44 17.61
C ALA A 367 -23.13 9.17 16.33
N SER A 368 -22.53 8.84 15.19
CA SER A 368 -22.91 9.37 13.88
C SER A 368 -24.28 8.89 13.43
N ALA A 369 -24.64 7.63 13.69
CA ALA A 369 -25.96 7.10 13.42
C ALA A 369 -27.07 7.70 14.32
N ALA A 370 -26.74 8.08 15.55
CA ALA A 370 -27.69 8.67 16.51
C ALA A 370 -27.94 10.18 16.26
N THR A 371 -27.06 10.88 15.54
CA THR A 371 -27.26 12.29 15.14
C THR A 371 -27.96 12.44 13.78
N ALA A 372 -28.12 11.35 13.03
CA ALA A 372 -28.82 11.33 11.75
C ALA A 372 -30.29 10.88 11.85
N SER A 373 -30.76 10.52 13.02
CA SER A 373 -32.18 10.23 13.36
C SER A 373 -32.85 11.46 14.02
#